data_17176ba9530d9bb88a59da63e0903969
#
_entry.id   17176ba9530d9bb88a59da63e0903969
#
_cell.length_a   1.000
_cell.length_b   1.000
_cell.length_c   1.000
_cell.angle_alpha   90.00
_cell.angle_beta   90.00
_cell.angle_gamma   90.00
#
_symmetry.space_group_name_H-M   'P 1'
#
loop_
_entity.id
_entity.type
_entity.pdbx_description
1 polymer ?
#
loop_
_entity_poly.entity_id
_entity_poly.type
_entity_poly.pdbx_seq_one_letter_code
_entity_poly.pdbx_strand_id
1 'polypeptide(L)'
;MEIVILSFTDAGCQMACKVRENFIQSGYRVKVYTLTRFCRLYGFHAFPEDKKSWIGSLWGEKALFFIGAAGIAVRMIAPYVKDKFTDSPVLVMDEKGSYVIPLLSGHVGGAVELAKEIAEKINAQAVLTTATDVEQKFAVDVFAKSNGLVLTDRKKAKEISAVVLDGNKIGLYSVFPVEGNFPEELKLCETEEFLRNYPYGIRIAGRSGERREEETILELPPKNLVLGIGCRKGISEEEIQSAVNEAKKILGFTEKEVIEIDSIDLKKEEEGLLSYAAKWKLPFYTFSAEELGKVKCVSSHSEFVRKVTGVDNVCERAAILAAGEDGRLLMPKQCMNRVTIAVAEKKVRIRI
;
A
#
# COMPACT_ATOMS: atom_id res chain seq x y z
N MET A 1 0.90 -2.02 -10.14
CA MET A 1 0.21 -3.33 -10.02
C MET A 1 0.33 -4.09 -11.34
N GLU A 2 0.41 -5.42 -11.32
CA GLU A 2 0.35 -6.27 -12.52
C GLU A 2 -1.01 -6.95 -12.59
N ILE A 3 -1.64 -6.94 -13.78
CA ILE A 3 -2.95 -7.56 -14.02
C ILE A 3 -2.73 -8.81 -14.89
N VAL A 4 -3.29 -9.93 -14.44
CA VAL A 4 -3.29 -11.19 -15.18
C VAL A 4 -4.69 -11.45 -15.70
N ILE A 5 -4.86 -11.39 -17.02
CA ILE A 5 -6.13 -11.66 -17.71
C ILE A 5 -6.18 -13.14 -18.08
N LEU A 6 -7.31 -13.78 -17.79
CA LEU A 6 -7.57 -15.19 -18.08
C LEU A 6 -8.78 -15.32 -19.01
N SER A 7 -8.60 -15.88 -20.21
CA SER A 7 -9.68 -16.12 -21.17
C SER A 7 -9.69 -17.59 -21.62
N PHE A 8 -10.85 -18.10 -22.01
CA PHE A 8 -11.04 -19.55 -22.23
C PHE A 8 -11.63 -19.86 -23.61
N THR A 9 -12.11 -18.86 -24.33
CA THR A 9 -12.79 -19.01 -25.62
C THR A 9 -12.24 -18.01 -26.62
N ASP A 10 -12.58 -18.16 -27.88
CA ASP A 10 -12.21 -17.22 -28.94
C ASP A 10 -12.79 -15.81 -28.66
N ALA A 11 -14.08 -15.72 -28.36
CA ALA A 11 -14.75 -14.46 -28.02
C ALA A 11 -14.10 -13.80 -26.79
N GLY A 12 -13.78 -14.59 -25.76
CA GLY A 12 -13.05 -14.12 -24.56
C GLY A 12 -11.65 -13.62 -24.91
N CYS A 13 -10.93 -14.22 -25.87
CA CYS A 13 -9.63 -13.75 -26.32
C CYS A 13 -9.72 -12.42 -27.09
N GLN A 14 -10.74 -12.26 -27.94
CA GLN A 14 -11.00 -10.98 -28.61
C GLN A 14 -11.27 -9.86 -27.61
N MET A 15 -12.09 -10.12 -26.59
CA MET A 15 -12.34 -9.16 -25.52
C MET A 15 -11.07 -8.90 -24.69
N ALA A 16 -10.26 -9.93 -24.44
CA ALA A 16 -8.99 -9.78 -23.71
C ALA A 16 -8.00 -8.85 -24.43
N CYS A 17 -7.98 -8.79 -25.77
CA CYS A 17 -7.20 -7.81 -26.51
C CYS A 17 -7.61 -6.39 -26.13
N LYS A 18 -8.92 -6.09 -26.19
CA LYS A 18 -9.45 -4.75 -25.86
C LYS A 18 -9.14 -4.36 -24.41
N VAL A 19 -9.41 -5.25 -23.46
CA VAL A 19 -9.16 -5.02 -22.02
C VAL A 19 -7.67 -4.80 -21.76
N ARG A 20 -6.79 -5.61 -22.36
CA ARG A 20 -5.34 -5.46 -22.24
C ARG A 20 -4.85 -4.10 -22.71
N GLU A 21 -5.29 -3.67 -23.89
CA GLU A 21 -4.88 -2.38 -24.48
C GLU A 21 -5.28 -1.21 -23.57
N ASN A 22 -6.51 -1.23 -23.06
CA ASN A 22 -6.99 -0.18 -22.17
C ASN A 22 -6.20 -0.13 -20.85
N PHE A 23 -5.92 -1.27 -20.23
CA PHE A 23 -5.11 -1.30 -19.00
C PHE A 23 -3.65 -0.88 -19.24
N ILE A 24 -3.04 -1.24 -20.38
CA ILE A 24 -1.70 -0.78 -20.75
C ILE A 24 -1.68 0.74 -20.93
N GLN A 25 -2.68 1.32 -21.59
CA GLN A 25 -2.81 2.78 -21.72
C GLN A 25 -2.96 3.50 -20.39
N SER A 26 -3.54 2.83 -19.39
CA SER A 26 -3.59 3.31 -17.99
C SER A 26 -2.30 3.09 -17.19
N GLY A 27 -1.24 2.56 -17.81
CA GLY A 27 0.05 2.34 -17.15
C GLY A 27 0.18 1.03 -16.37
N TYR A 28 -0.77 0.10 -16.48
CA TYR A 28 -0.65 -1.21 -15.85
C TYR A 28 0.25 -2.16 -16.65
N ARG A 29 0.94 -3.04 -15.95
CA ARG A 29 1.59 -4.20 -16.58
C ARG A 29 0.55 -5.31 -16.72
N VAL A 30 0.37 -5.83 -17.95
CA VAL A 30 -0.68 -6.80 -18.25
C VAL A 30 -0.10 -8.04 -18.90
N LYS A 31 -0.47 -9.22 -18.40
CA LYS A 31 -0.22 -10.51 -19.04
C LYS A 31 -1.55 -11.20 -19.32
N VAL A 32 -1.67 -11.83 -20.48
CA VAL A 32 -2.88 -12.56 -20.88
C VAL A 32 -2.57 -14.04 -21.03
N TYR A 33 -3.39 -14.89 -20.43
CA TYR A 33 -3.30 -16.33 -20.50
C TYR A 33 -4.57 -16.94 -21.07
N THR A 34 -4.40 -17.96 -21.92
CA THR A 34 -5.52 -18.64 -22.60
C THR A 34 -5.20 -20.11 -22.86
N LEU A 35 -6.15 -20.82 -23.48
CA LEU A 35 -5.94 -22.20 -23.93
C LEU A 35 -4.92 -22.25 -25.07
N THR A 36 -4.09 -23.27 -25.10
CA THR A 36 -2.97 -23.45 -26.06
C THR A 36 -3.37 -23.23 -27.52
N ARG A 37 -4.58 -23.64 -27.90
CA ARG A 37 -5.12 -23.48 -29.28
C ARG A 37 -5.29 -22.02 -29.71
N PHE A 38 -5.41 -21.07 -28.79
CA PHE A 38 -5.59 -19.66 -29.06
C PHE A 38 -4.30 -18.82 -28.91
N CYS A 39 -3.27 -19.39 -28.29
CA CYS A 39 -2.04 -18.65 -27.97
C CYS A 39 -1.38 -18.02 -29.18
N ARG A 40 -1.21 -18.81 -30.27
CA ARG A 40 -0.56 -18.35 -31.50
C ARG A 40 -1.39 -17.27 -32.22
N LEU A 41 -2.72 -17.38 -32.17
CA LEU A 41 -3.63 -16.47 -32.88
C LEU A 41 -3.62 -15.07 -32.25
N TYR A 42 -3.57 -15.01 -30.90
CA TYR A 42 -3.68 -13.75 -30.16
C TYR A 42 -2.35 -13.25 -29.57
N GLY A 43 -1.27 -14.01 -29.68
CA GLY A 43 0.01 -13.68 -29.05
C GLY A 43 -0.04 -13.75 -27.52
N PHE A 44 -0.90 -14.62 -26.96
CA PHE A 44 -1.08 -14.79 -25.53
C PHE A 44 -0.28 -15.98 -24.98
N HIS A 45 -0.10 -16.04 -23.67
CA HIS A 45 0.54 -17.15 -23.00
C HIS A 45 -0.42 -18.35 -22.84
N ALA A 46 0.10 -19.57 -22.94
CA ALA A 46 -0.66 -20.75 -22.58
C ALA A 46 -0.83 -20.84 -21.05
N PHE A 47 -1.98 -21.35 -20.62
CA PHE A 47 -2.10 -21.77 -19.22
C PHE A 47 -1.04 -22.84 -18.89
N PRO A 48 -0.36 -22.74 -17.74
CA PRO A 48 0.44 -23.85 -17.24
C PRO A 48 -0.41 -25.11 -17.02
N GLU A 49 0.24 -26.29 -17.04
CA GLU A 49 -0.44 -27.58 -16.79
C GLU A 49 -1.09 -27.59 -15.41
N ASP A 50 -0.33 -27.25 -14.38
CA ASP A 50 -0.86 -27.08 -13.01
C ASP A 50 -1.38 -25.65 -12.79
N LYS A 51 -2.61 -25.42 -13.24
CA LYS A 51 -3.31 -24.13 -13.05
C LYS A 51 -3.51 -23.79 -11.59
N LYS A 52 -3.66 -24.82 -10.73
CA LYS A 52 -3.89 -24.61 -9.31
C LYS A 52 -2.66 -23.98 -8.65
N SER A 53 -1.52 -24.63 -8.68
CA SER A 53 -0.27 -24.07 -8.11
C SER A 53 0.09 -22.73 -8.75
N TRP A 54 -0.17 -22.57 -10.05
CA TRP A 54 0.08 -21.30 -10.73
C TRP A 54 -0.79 -20.17 -10.21
N ILE A 55 -2.10 -20.33 -10.05
CA ILE A 55 -2.97 -19.29 -9.43
C ILE A 55 -2.47 -18.97 -8.03
N GLY A 56 -2.05 -19.98 -7.25
CA GLY A 56 -1.47 -19.78 -5.92
C GLY A 56 -0.21 -18.91 -5.94
N SER A 57 0.64 -19.03 -6.96
CA SER A 57 1.84 -18.20 -7.11
C SER A 57 1.56 -16.74 -7.48
N LEU A 58 0.37 -16.43 -7.99
CA LEU A 58 -0.08 -15.08 -8.32
C LEU A 58 -0.84 -14.43 -7.15
N TRP A 59 -1.30 -15.25 -6.20
CA TRP A 59 -2.24 -14.84 -5.16
C TRP A 59 -1.64 -13.83 -4.18
N GLY A 60 -2.37 -12.75 -3.91
CA GLY A 60 -1.95 -11.66 -3.04
C GLY A 60 -1.00 -10.64 -3.68
N GLU A 61 -0.45 -10.93 -4.87
CA GLU A 61 0.51 -10.05 -5.54
C GLU A 61 0.00 -9.44 -6.85
N LYS A 62 -0.90 -10.14 -7.53
CA LYS A 62 -1.44 -9.76 -8.84
C LYS A 62 -2.95 -9.59 -8.79
N ALA A 63 -3.49 -8.72 -9.65
CA ALA A 63 -4.91 -8.69 -9.93
C ALA A 63 -5.27 -9.78 -10.94
N LEU A 64 -6.34 -10.53 -10.70
CA LEU A 64 -6.82 -11.57 -11.60
C LEU A 64 -8.10 -11.11 -12.30
N PHE A 65 -8.07 -11.06 -13.63
CA PHE A 65 -9.19 -10.61 -14.45
C PHE A 65 -9.67 -11.76 -15.34
N PHE A 66 -10.79 -12.37 -14.98
CA PHE A 66 -11.38 -13.48 -15.74
C PHE A 66 -12.34 -12.94 -16.80
N ILE A 67 -12.18 -13.37 -18.05
CA ILE A 67 -13.12 -13.13 -19.14
C ILE A 67 -13.79 -14.46 -19.47
N GLY A 68 -15.03 -14.62 -19.01
CA GLY A 68 -15.82 -15.83 -19.13
C GLY A 68 -16.78 -16.02 -17.95
N ALA A 69 -17.24 -17.24 -17.74
CA ALA A 69 -18.24 -17.55 -16.72
C ALA A 69 -17.69 -17.35 -15.28
N ALA A 70 -18.43 -16.63 -14.45
CA ALA A 70 -18.07 -16.38 -13.04
C ALA A 70 -17.80 -17.67 -12.25
N GLY A 71 -18.52 -18.75 -12.54
CA GLY A 71 -18.30 -20.06 -11.90
C GLY A 71 -16.92 -20.67 -12.17
N ILE A 72 -16.26 -20.32 -13.29
CA ILE A 72 -14.88 -20.73 -13.57
C ILE A 72 -13.94 -19.98 -12.64
N ALA A 73 -14.10 -18.67 -12.54
CA ALA A 73 -13.30 -17.84 -11.64
C ALA A 73 -13.41 -18.34 -10.19
N VAL A 74 -14.62 -18.52 -9.69
CA VAL A 74 -14.88 -19.00 -8.32
C VAL A 74 -14.16 -20.32 -8.05
N ARG A 75 -14.28 -21.33 -8.93
CA ARG A 75 -13.61 -22.63 -8.74
C ARG A 75 -12.10 -22.53 -8.75
N MET A 76 -11.52 -21.62 -9.55
CA MET A 76 -10.09 -21.45 -9.65
C MET A 76 -9.49 -20.74 -8.43
N ILE A 77 -10.22 -19.79 -7.83
CA ILE A 77 -9.72 -19.01 -6.70
C ILE A 77 -10.10 -19.57 -5.33
N ALA A 78 -11.16 -20.37 -5.23
CA ALA A 78 -11.69 -20.86 -3.96
C ALA A 78 -10.65 -21.45 -2.98
N PRO A 79 -9.61 -22.20 -3.42
CA PRO A 79 -8.60 -22.74 -2.51
C PRO A 79 -7.72 -21.68 -1.83
N TYR A 80 -7.70 -20.46 -2.32
CA TYR A 80 -6.79 -19.39 -1.89
C TYR A 80 -7.48 -18.28 -1.12
N VAL A 81 -8.80 -18.21 -1.18
CA VAL A 81 -9.60 -17.16 -0.50
C VAL A 81 -9.48 -17.30 1.01
N LYS A 82 -8.99 -16.26 1.69
CA LYS A 82 -8.74 -16.23 3.13
C LYS A 82 -9.18 -14.94 3.80
N ASP A 83 -8.70 -13.79 3.32
CA ASP A 83 -8.87 -12.49 3.96
C ASP A 83 -8.92 -11.36 2.92
N LYS A 84 -9.98 -10.53 2.97
CA LYS A 84 -10.19 -9.40 2.05
C LYS A 84 -9.03 -8.39 1.99
N PHE A 85 -8.12 -8.39 2.97
CA PHE A 85 -6.97 -7.47 3.03
C PHE A 85 -5.70 -8.05 2.40
N THR A 86 -5.65 -9.36 2.19
CA THR A 86 -4.47 -10.06 1.66
C THR A 86 -4.73 -10.80 0.36
N ASP A 87 -6.01 -11.09 0.08
CA ASP A 87 -6.41 -11.78 -1.13
C ASP A 87 -6.25 -10.89 -2.37
N SER A 88 -5.94 -11.49 -3.50
CA SER A 88 -5.88 -10.81 -4.79
C SER A 88 -7.18 -10.10 -5.14
N PRO A 89 -7.14 -8.91 -5.75
CA PRO A 89 -8.30 -8.37 -6.44
C PRO A 89 -8.69 -9.30 -7.59
N VAL A 90 -9.96 -9.72 -7.60
CA VAL A 90 -10.50 -10.60 -8.64
C VAL A 90 -11.68 -9.93 -9.32
N LEU A 91 -11.62 -9.87 -10.64
CA LEU A 91 -12.69 -9.36 -11.50
C LEU A 91 -13.17 -10.46 -12.45
N VAL A 92 -14.42 -10.39 -12.80
CA VAL A 92 -15.03 -11.25 -13.83
C VAL A 92 -15.75 -10.37 -14.83
N MET A 93 -15.60 -10.68 -16.11
CA MET A 93 -16.29 -10.03 -17.22
C MET A 93 -16.89 -11.11 -18.13
N ASP A 94 -18.07 -10.85 -18.66
CA ASP A 94 -18.63 -11.71 -19.70
C ASP A 94 -17.89 -11.52 -21.04
N GLU A 95 -17.98 -12.48 -21.93
CA GLU A 95 -17.22 -12.48 -23.20
C GLU A 95 -17.65 -11.39 -24.19
N LYS A 96 -18.82 -10.76 -23.97
CA LYS A 96 -19.29 -9.63 -24.77
C LYS A 96 -18.80 -8.29 -24.20
N GLY A 97 -18.27 -8.30 -22.96
CA GLY A 97 -17.86 -7.09 -22.27
C GLY A 97 -19.04 -6.23 -21.80
N SER A 98 -20.19 -6.86 -21.54
CA SER A 98 -21.38 -6.13 -21.07
C SER A 98 -21.28 -5.77 -19.59
N TYR A 99 -20.73 -6.68 -18.77
CA TYR A 99 -20.70 -6.56 -17.33
C TYR A 99 -19.30 -6.82 -16.78
N VAL A 100 -18.87 -6.00 -15.82
CA VAL A 100 -17.64 -6.20 -15.04
C VAL A 100 -18.01 -6.31 -13.58
N ILE A 101 -17.69 -7.45 -12.97
CA ILE A 101 -18.03 -7.77 -11.60
C ILE A 101 -16.75 -7.82 -10.75
N PRO A 102 -16.54 -6.91 -9.78
CA PRO A 102 -15.50 -7.05 -8.77
C PRO A 102 -15.88 -8.18 -7.81
N LEU A 103 -15.33 -9.38 -8.05
CA LEU A 103 -15.74 -10.60 -7.35
C LEU A 103 -15.15 -10.73 -5.96
N LEU A 104 -13.90 -10.25 -5.77
CA LEU A 104 -13.16 -10.37 -4.50
C LEU A 104 -12.22 -9.18 -4.30
N SER A 105 -11.95 -8.85 -3.02
CA SER A 105 -11.05 -7.77 -2.60
C SER A 105 -11.39 -6.42 -3.27
N GLY A 106 -12.66 -6.05 -3.21
CA GLY A 106 -13.23 -4.89 -3.88
C GLY A 106 -12.50 -3.59 -3.53
N HIS A 107 -12.57 -3.18 -2.25
CA HIS A 107 -12.03 -1.91 -1.78
C HIS A 107 -10.52 -1.97 -1.55
N VAL A 108 -10.08 -2.74 -0.56
CA VAL A 108 -8.66 -2.78 -0.17
C VAL A 108 -7.78 -3.37 -1.27
N GLY A 109 -8.24 -4.40 -1.98
CA GLY A 109 -7.52 -4.96 -3.13
C GLY A 109 -7.55 -4.05 -4.36
N GLY A 110 -8.62 -3.25 -4.54
CA GLY A 110 -8.80 -2.34 -5.68
C GLY A 110 -9.61 -2.93 -6.84
N ALA A 111 -10.35 -4.05 -6.63
CA ALA A 111 -11.15 -4.64 -7.70
C ALA A 111 -12.33 -3.73 -8.12
N VAL A 112 -12.87 -2.91 -7.21
CA VAL A 112 -13.94 -1.96 -7.51
C VAL A 112 -13.44 -0.85 -8.43
N GLU A 113 -12.28 -0.26 -8.11
CA GLU A 113 -11.66 0.80 -8.92
C GLU A 113 -11.32 0.29 -10.32
N LEU A 114 -10.70 -0.90 -10.41
CA LEU A 114 -10.40 -1.53 -11.70
C LEU A 114 -11.67 -1.85 -12.51
N ALA A 115 -12.76 -2.27 -11.84
CA ALA A 115 -14.03 -2.55 -12.51
C ALA A 115 -14.66 -1.27 -13.07
N LYS A 116 -14.67 -0.19 -12.29
CA LYS A 116 -15.16 1.13 -12.73
C LYS A 116 -14.34 1.65 -13.91
N GLU A 117 -13.01 1.62 -13.78
CA GLU A 117 -12.09 2.11 -14.82
C GLU A 117 -12.27 1.38 -16.15
N ILE A 118 -12.27 0.05 -16.14
CA ILE A 118 -12.38 -0.70 -17.39
C ILE A 118 -13.79 -0.62 -17.96
N ALA A 119 -14.83 -0.61 -17.13
CA ALA A 119 -16.21 -0.48 -17.57
C ALA A 119 -16.44 0.82 -18.32
N GLU A 120 -15.92 1.94 -17.81
CA GLU A 120 -15.99 3.25 -18.49
C GLU A 120 -15.31 3.21 -19.85
N LYS A 121 -14.10 2.64 -19.93
CA LYS A 121 -13.30 2.62 -21.18
C LYS A 121 -13.88 1.77 -22.31
N ILE A 122 -14.57 0.69 -21.96
CA ILE A 122 -15.14 -0.22 -22.98
C ILE A 122 -16.66 -0.11 -23.09
N ASN A 123 -17.28 0.85 -22.38
CA ASN A 123 -18.72 1.05 -22.31
C ASN A 123 -19.46 -0.19 -21.77
N ALA A 124 -18.92 -0.81 -20.71
CA ALA A 124 -19.53 -1.89 -19.97
C ALA A 124 -20.24 -1.36 -18.71
N GLN A 125 -21.02 -2.22 -18.05
CA GLN A 125 -21.60 -1.92 -16.76
C GLN A 125 -20.78 -2.55 -15.62
N ALA A 126 -20.25 -1.74 -14.70
CA ALA A 126 -19.69 -2.24 -13.46
C ALA A 126 -20.82 -2.67 -12.52
N VAL A 127 -20.81 -3.95 -12.10
CA VAL A 127 -21.81 -4.52 -11.18
C VAL A 127 -21.28 -4.47 -9.76
N LEU A 128 -21.54 -3.37 -9.09
CA LEU A 128 -21.10 -3.14 -7.71
C LEU A 128 -22.15 -3.69 -6.75
N THR A 129 -21.72 -4.48 -5.75
CA THR A 129 -22.61 -5.16 -4.80
C THR A 129 -22.31 -4.84 -3.34
N THR A 130 -21.23 -4.11 -3.06
CA THR A 130 -20.89 -3.72 -1.70
C THR A 130 -21.82 -2.61 -1.23
N ALA A 131 -22.39 -2.72 -0.03
CA ALA A 131 -23.39 -1.77 0.47
C ALA A 131 -22.90 -0.32 0.44
N THR A 132 -21.65 -0.06 0.82
CA THR A 132 -21.04 1.28 0.78
C THR A 132 -20.91 1.83 -0.65
N ASP A 133 -20.67 0.98 -1.66
CA ASP A 133 -20.64 1.42 -3.06
C ASP A 133 -22.06 1.69 -3.60
N VAL A 134 -23.02 0.83 -3.24
CA VAL A 134 -24.43 0.96 -3.68
C VAL A 134 -25.05 2.22 -3.10
N GLU A 135 -24.79 2.50 -1.83
CA GLU A 135 -25.34 3.66 -1.10
C GLU A 135 -24.47 4.91 -1.21
N GLN A 136 -23.32 4.82 -1.87
CA GLN A 136 -22.33 5.92 -1.98
C GLN A 136 -21.92 6.51 -0.62
N LYS A 137 -21.85 5.65 0.41
CA LYS A 137 -21.48 6.01 1.77
C LYS A 137 -19.98 6.01 2.01
N PHE A 138 -19.55 6.77 3.02
CA PHE A 138 -18.16 6.79 3.44
C PHE A 138 -17.67 5.40 3.85
N ALA A 139 -16.55 4.96 3.25
CA ALA A 139 -15.90 3.68 3.54
C ALA A 139 -14.51 3.93 4.14
N VAL A 140 -14.36 3.64 5.43
CA VAL A 140 -13.13 3.95 6.17
C VAL A 140 -11.90 3.19 5.67
N ASP A 141 -12.05 1.99 5.16
CA ASP A 141 -10.95 1.19 4.58
C ASP A 141 -10.49 1.75 3.22
N VAL A 142 -11.41 2.25 2.40
CA VAL A 142 -11.10 2.98 1.15
C VAL A 142 -10.39 4.28 1.47
N PHE A 143 -10.93 5.06 2.41
CA PHE A 143 -10.34 6.31 2.86
C PHE A 143 -8.91 6.11 3.41
N ALA A 144 -8.70 5.10 4.26
CA ALA A 144 -7.38 4.79 4.77
C ALA A 144 -6.40 4.44 3.65
N LYS A 145 -6.82 3.61 2.70
CA LYS A 145 -5.99 3.19 1.56
C LYS A 145 -5.63 4.37 0.64
N SER A 146 -6.62 5.16 0.23
CA SER A 146 -6.42 6.29 -0.69
C SER A 146 -5.49 7.36 -0.12
N ASN A 147 -5.46 7.50 1.20
CA ASN A 147 -4.62 8.45 1.92
C ASN A 147 -3.30 7.85 2.45
N GLY A 148 -2.99 6.59 2.13
CA GLY A 148 -1.78 5.93 2.63
C GLY A 148 -1.74 5.84 4.16
N LEU A 149 -2.90 5.60 4.79
CA LEU A 149 -3.03 5.42 6.23
C LEU A 149 -3.03 3.94 6.60
N VAL A 150 -2.51 3.63 7.78
CA VAL A 150 -2.49 2.27 8.32
C VAL A 150 -3.79 2.00 9.07
N LEU A 151 -4.55 1.01 8.64
CA LEU A 151 -5.72 0.54 9.37
C LEU A 151 -5.27 -0.29 10.59
N THR A 152 -5.35 0.29 11.78
CA THR A 152 -4.84 -0.31 13.02
C THR A 152 -5.79 -1.35 13.59
N ASP A 153 -7.10 -1.13 13.48
CA ASP A 153 -8.15 -2.00 14.04
C ASP A 153 -9.24 -2.28 13.00
N ARG A 154 -9.28 -3.53 12.54
CA ARG A 154 -10.25 -4.01 11.54
C ARG A 154 -11.66 -4.15 12.12
N LYS A 155 -11.78 -4.44 13.42
CA LYS A 155 -13.08 -4.59 14.09
C LYS A 155 -13.75 -3.22 14.18
N LYS A 156 -13.03 -2.24 14.68
CA LYS A 156 -13.48 -0.84 14.75
C LYS A 156 -13.84 -0.26 13.38
N ALA A 157 -13.06 -0.58 12.35
CA ALA A 157 -13.39 -0.16 10.98
C ALA A 157 -14.73 -0.73 10.48
N LYS A 158 -15.04 -1.98 10.83
CA LYS A 158 -16.35 -2.59 10.52
C LYS A 158 -17.49 -1.93 11.29
N GLU A 159 -17.27 -1.63 12.58
CA GLU A 159 -18.25 -0.96 13.43
C GLU A 159 -18.56 0.45 12.91
N ILE A 160 -17.53 1.22 12.51
CA ILE A 160 -17.69 2.52 11.86
C ILE A 160 -18.52 2.39 10.58
N SER A 161 -18.23 1.40 9.73
CA SER A 161 -18.97 1.18 8.48
C SER A 161 -20.43 0.84 8.75
N ALA A 162 -20.74 0.05 9.78
CA ALA A 162 -22.11 -0.24 10.18
C ALA A 162 -22.85 1.02 10.65
N VAL A 163 -22.23 1.81 11.52
CA VAL A 163 -22.79 3.08 12.04
C VAL A 163 -23.09 4.08 10.91
N VAL A 164 -22.21 4.14 9.90
CA VAL A 164 -22.40 5.00 8.71
C VAL A 164 -23.57 4.48 7.84
N LEU A 165 -23.68 3.17 7.63
CA LEU A 165 -24.78 2.56 6.88
C LEU A 165 -26.12 2.76 7.60
N ASP A 166 -26.13 2.76 8.93
CA ASP A 166 -27.32 3.07 9.75
C ASP A 166 -27.72 4.56 9.73
N GLY A 167 -27.00 5.39 8.94
CA GLY A 167 -27.29 6.81 8.77
C GLY A 167 -26.73 7.72 9.87
N ASN A 168 -25.92 7.21 10.77
CA ASN A 168 -25.29 8.01 11.83
C ASN A 168 -24.04 8.74 11.33
N LYS A 169 -23.74 9.86 11.99
CA LYS A 169 -22.53 10.63 11.73
C LYS A 169 -21.36 10.14 12.58
N ILE A 170 -20.15 10.23 12.02
CA ILE A 170 -18.88 9.93 12.68
C ILE A 170 -17.99 11.17 12.69
N GLY A 171 -17.12 11.29 13.70
CA GLY A 171 -16.13 12.36 13.81
C GLY A 171 -14.83 12.01 13.08
N LEU A 172 -14.18 13.01 12.49
CA LEU A 172 -12.81 12.92 11.96
C LEU A 172 -11.97 14.02 12.58
N TYR A 173 -10.89 13.65 13.24
CA TYR A 173 -9.85 14.58 13.70
C TYR A 173 -8.52 14.27 13.01
N SER A 174 -7.84 15.30 12.54
CA SER A 174 -6.53 15.17 11.90
C SER A 174 -5.60 16.31 12.30
N VAL A 175 -4.37 15.98 12.65
CA VAL A 175 -3.30 17.00 12.81
C VAL A 175 -2.72 17.44 11.46
N PHE A 176 -3.08 16.75 10.37
CA PHE A 176 -2.67 17.08 9.01
C PHE A 176 -3.78 17.86 8.30
N PRO A 177 -3.44 18.68 7.30
CA PRO A 177 -4.46 19.34 6.48
C PRO A 177 -5.39 18.31 5.80
N VAL A 178 -6.69 18.55 5.88
CA VAL A 178 -7.73 17.74 5.25
C VAL A 178 -8.40 18.57 4.16
N GLU A 179 -8.40 18.03 2.93
CA GLU A 179 -8.94 18.70 1.74
C GLU A 179 -9.99 17.80 1.07
N GLY A 180 -11.00 18.40 0.45
CA GLY A 180 -12.04 17.70 -0.32
C GLY A 180 -13.45 17.99 0.13
N ASN A 181 -14.41 17.29 -0.45
CA ASN A 181 -15.83 17.40 -0.14
C ASN A 181 -16.21 16.35 0.89
N PHE A 182 -16.64 16.81 2.07
CA PHE A 182 -17.04 15.92 3.15
C PHE A 182 -18.40 15.29 2.86
N PRO A 183 -18.51 13.95 2.87
CA PRO A 183 -19.82 13.28 2.84
C PRO A 183 -20.61 13.67 4.12
N GLU A 184 -21.94 13.59 4.05
CA GLU A 184 -22.81 14.05 5.12
C GLU A 184 -22.55 13.37 6.47
N GLU A 185 -22.19 12.12 6.43
CA GLU A 185 -21.92 11.27 7.60
C GLU A 185 -20.56 11.57 8.27
N LEU A 186 -19.63 12.25 7.59
CA LEU A 186 -18.30 12.55 8.14
C LEU A 186 -18.22 14.00 8.60
N LYS A 187 -17.84 14.24 9.86
CA LYS A 187 -17.72 15.57 10.44
C LYS A 187 -16.29 15.85 10.90
N LEU A 188 -15.67 16.87 10.31
CA LEU A 188 -14.34 17.32 10.75
C LEU A 188 -14.45 17.96 12.13
N CYS A 189 -13.65 17.49 13.06
CA CYS A 189 -13.55 17.99 14.43
C CYS A 189 -12.34 18.93 14.55
N GLU A 190 -12.51 20.09 15.17
CA GLU A 190 -11.43 21.07 15.39
C GLU A 190 -10.43 20.61 16.44
N THR A 191 -10.90 19.87 17.44
CA THR A 191 -10.04 19.28 18.47
C THR A 191 -10.38 17.79 18.66
N GLU A 192 -9.44 17.05 19.25
CA GLU A 192 -9.61 15.62 19.52
C GLU A 192 -10.79 15.32 20.44
N GLU A 193 -11.05 16.19 21.42
CA GLU A 193 -12.14 16.01 22.38
C GLU A 193 -13.52 15.95 21.70
N PHE A 194 -13.69 16.66 20.59
CA PHE A 194 -14.95 16.66 19.83
C PHE A 194 -15.28 15.30 19.19
N LEU A 195 -14.30 14.39 19.05
CA LEU A 195 -14.57 13.02 18.57
C LEU A 195 -15.56 12.29 19.49
N ARG A 196 -15.54 12.57 20.79
CA ARG A 196 -16.44 11.93 21.78
C ARG A 196 -17.91 12.33 21.66
N ASN A 197 -18.20 13.34 20.84
CA ASN A 197 -19.60 13.74 20.55
C ASN A 197 -20.27 12.83 19.50
N TYR A 198 -19.52 11.89 18.95
CA TYR A 198 -20.00 10.96 17.93
C TYR A 198 -19.94 9.50 18.47
N PRO A 199 -20.81 8.60 17.96
CA PRO A 199 -20.76 7.19 18.39
C PRO A 199 -19.41 6.55 18.06
N TYR A 200 -18.76 6.99 16.99
CA TYR A 200 -17.40 6.62 16.60
C TYR A 200 -16.63 7.79 16.04
N GLY A 201 -15.31 7.79 16.23
CA GLY A 201 -14.38 8.77 15.68
C GLY A 201 -13.21 8.13 14.95
N ILE A 202 -12.63 8.89 14.04
CA ILE A 202 -11.39 8.57 13.34
C ILE A 202 -10.36 9.62 13.77
N ARG A 203 -9.21 9.15 14.24
CA ARG A 203 -8.08 10.01 14.61
C ARG A 203 -6.92 9.76 13.67
N ILE A 204 -6.48 10.82 12.97
CA ILE A 204 -5.27 10.84 12.15
C ILE A 204 -4.28 11.77 12.85
N ALA A 205 -3.46 11.22 13.73
CA ALA A 205 -2.50 11.97 14.50
C ALA A 205 -1.06 11.64 14.10
N GLY A 206 -0.17 12.63 14.28
CA GLY A 206 1.26 12.39 14.25
C GLY A 206 1.69 11.56 15.47
N ARG A 207 2.91 11.06 15.43
CA ARG A 207 3.49 10.17 16.45
C ARG A 207 3.98 10.92 17.67
N SER A 208 3.11 11.51 18.42
CA SER A 208 3.47 12.00 19.75
C SER A 208 2.98 10.99 20.79
N GLY A 209 3.84 10.03 21.13
CA GLY A 209 4.00 9.39 22.43
C GLY A 209 2.84 8.62 23.08
N GLU A 210 1.60 8.86 22.79
CA GLU A 210 0.49 8.22 23.47
C GLU A 210 -0.61 7.83 22.49
N ARG A 211 -0.48 6.63 21.90
CA ARG A 211 -1.66 5.98 21.32
C ARG A 211 -2.57 5.59 22.48
N ARG A 212 -3.61 6.37 22.69
CA ARG A 212 -4.66 6.03 23.66
C ARG A 212 -5.60 5.05 22.96
N GLU A 213 -5.66 3.83 23.44
CA GLU A 213 -6.71 2.90 23.02
C GLU A 213 -8.04 3.40 23.59
N GLU A 214 -8.79 4.13 22.79
CA GLU A 214 -10.17 4.49 23.08
C GLU A 214 -11.10 3.54 22.35
N GLU A 215 -12.14 3.04 23.03
CA GLU A 215 -13.01 1.99 22.50
C GLU A 215 -13.73 2.40 21.22
N THR A 216 -14.11 3.66 21.10
CA THR A 216 -14.88 4.21 19.97
C THR A 216 -14.04 5.01 18.96
N ILE A 217 -12.74 5.16 19.16
CA ILE A 217 -11.87 5.93 18.27
C ILE A 217 -10.94 5.00 17.49
N LEU A 218 -10.99 5.07 16.17
CA LEU A 218 -10.10 4.37 15.26
C LEU A 218 -8.88 5.24 14.94
N GLU A 219 -7.71 4.74 15.27
CA GLU A 219 -6.44 5.34 14.88
C GLU A 219 -6.07 4.97 13.45
N LEU A 220 -5.76 5.97 12.63
CA LEU A 220 -5.27 5.80 11.27
C LEU A 220 -3.93 6.54 11.08
N PRO A 221 -2.81 6.04 11.60
CA PRO A 221 -1.52 6.68 11.43
C PRO A 221 -1.08 6.66 9.95
N PRO A 222 -0.41 7.70 9.46
CA PRO A 222 0.07 7.72 8.09
C PRO A 222 1.21 6.74 7.85
N LYS A 223 1.22 6.12 6.68
CA LYS A 223 2.35 5.33 6.17
C LYS A 223 3.30 6.28 5.43
N ASN A 224 4.21 6.93 6.17
CA ASN A 224 5.06 7.99 5.64
C ASN A 224 6.49 8.02 6.20
N LEU A 225 6.88 6.99 6.98
CA LEU A 225 8.22 6.93 7.57
C LEU A 225 9.26 6.44 6.59
N VAL A 226 10.41 7.09 6.65
CA VAL A 226 11.64 6.74 5.95
C VAL A 226 12.69 6.34 6.98
N LEU A 227 13.34 5.19 6.77
CA LEU A 227 14.44 4.73 7.60
C LEU A 227 15.77 4.97 6.89
N GLY A 228 16.53 5.95 7.32
CA GLY A 228 17.91 6.12 6.88
C GLY A 228 18.83 5.23 7.70
N ILE A 229 19.54 4.31 7.06
CA ILE A 229 20.37 3.30 7.74
C ILE A 229 21.81 3.38 7.23
N GLY A 230 22.75 3.51 8.17
CA GLY A 230 24.17 3.29 7.94
C GLY A 230 24.63 2.07 8.74
N CYS A 231 25.49 1.23 8.16
CA CYS A 231 25.96 0.02 8.84
C CYS A 231 27.40 -0.35 8.44
N ARG A 232 28.06 -1.18 9.26
CA ARG A 232 29.31 -1.81 8.89
C ARG A 232 29.08 -2.90 7.83
N LYS A 233 30.12 -3.24 7.08
CA LYS A 233 30.06 -4.32 6.08
C LYS A 233 29.81 -5.66 6.76
N GLY A 234 28.98 -6.53 6.12
CA GLY A 234 28.62 -7.84 6.62
C GLY A 234 27.73 -7.77 7.85
N ILE A 235 26.78 -6.84 7.85
CA ILE A 235 25.72 -6.75 8.86
C ILE A 235 24.66 -7.83 8.62
N SER A 236 24.09 -8.41 9.68
CA SER A 236 22.97 -9.36 9.54
C SER A 236 21.61 -8.65 9.54
N GLU A 237 20.58 -9.37 9.07
CA GLU A 237 19.20 -8.88 9.12
C GLU A 237 18.73 -8.65 10.57
N GLU A 238 19.13 -9.54 11.49
CA GLU A 238 18.77 -9.44 12.91
C GLU A 238 19.38 -8.20 13.58
N GLU A 239 20.59 -7.80 13.20
CA GLU A 239 21.22 -6.58 13.72
C GLU A 239 20.48 -5.32 13.21
N ILE A 240 20.03 -5.31 11.94
CA ILE A 240 19.16 -4.26 11.40
C ILE A 240 17.82 -4.23 12.13
N GLN A 241 17.17 -5.39 12.28
CA GLN A 241 15.89 -5.51 12.99
C GLN A 241 16.00 -5.02 14.44
N SER A 242 17.10 -5.32 15.12
CA SER A 242 17.37 -4.83 16.47
C SER A 242 17.43 -3.30 16.52
N ALA A 243 18.14 -2.68 15.58
CA ALA A 243 18.23 -1.22 15.49
C ALA A 243 16.86 -0.57 15.21
N VAL A 244 16.07 -1.16 14.32
CA VAL A 244 14.70 -0.69 14.03
C VAL A 244 13.79 -0.86 15.25
N ASN A 245 13.92 -1.96 16.01
CA ASN A 245 13.13 -2.16 17.23
C ASN A 245 13.42 -1.09 18.30
N GLU A 246 14.65 -0.65 18.43
CA GLU A 246 14.97 0.46 19.34
C GLU A 246 14.38 1.79 18.84
N ALA A 247 14.46 2.06 17.52
CA ALA A 247 13.81 3.23 16.95
C ALA A 247 12.29 3.22 17.17
N LYS A 248 11.66 2.04 17.06
CA LYS A 248 10.22 1.84 17.37
C LYS A 248 9.90 2.13 18.83
N LYS A 249 10.74 1.74 19.77
CA LYS A 249 10.54 2.07 21.20
C LYS A 249 10.60 3.57 21.45
N ILE A 250 11.52 4.27 20.77
CA ILE A 250 11.68 5.72 20.93
C ILE A 250 10.50 6.50 20.33
N LEU A 251 10.04 6.12 19.14
CA LEU A 251 9.02 6.88 18.38
C LEU A 251 7.62 6.28 18.43
N GLY A 252 7.44 5.06 18.92
CA GLY A 252 6.13 4.41 19.02
C GLY A 252 5.50 4.00 17.68
N PHE A 253 6.27 3.80 16.61
CA PHE A 253 5.76 3.37 15.31
C PHE A 253 5.77 1.86 15.10
N THR A 254 5.13 1.40 14.04
CA THR A 254 5.19 0.00 13.57
C THR A 254 5.79 -0.07 12.17
N GLU A 255 6.24 -1.24 11.74
CA GLU A 255 6.77 -1.44 10.39
C GLU A 255 5.76 -1.11 9.30
N LYS A 256 4.47 -1.19 9.59
CA LYS A 256 3.40 -0.83 8.65
C LYS A 256 3.39 0.64 8.27
N GLU A 257 3.96 1.51 9.09
CA GLU A 257 4.05 2.95 8.88
C GLU A 257 5.29 3.35 8.07
N VAL A 258 6.25 2.40 7.91
CA VAL A 258 7.46 2.60 7.11
C VAL A 258 7.13 2.41 5.63
N ILE A 259 7.65 3.30 4.78
CA ILE A 259 7.46 3.24 3.33
C ILE A 259 8.69 2.74 2.59
N GLU A 260 9.89 3.06 3.09
CA GLU A 260 11.15 2.73 2.43
C GLU A 260 12.31 2.74 3.41
N ILE A 261 13.41 2.15 2.95
CA ILE A 261 14.71 2.16 3.63
C ILE A 261 15.70 2.82 2.69
N ASP A 262 16.56 3.68 3.23
CA ASP A 262 17.52 4.44 2.45
C ASP A 262 18.93 4.36 3.04
N SER A 263 19.93 4.33 2.16
CA SER A 263 21.33 4.28 2.55
C SER A 263 22.23 4.95 1.50
N ILE A 264 23.53 4.77 1.62
CA ILE A 264 24.51 5.17 0.61
C ILE A 264 24.77 4.04 -0.40
N ASP A 265 25.12 4.37 -1.63
CA ASP A 265 25.40 3.43 -2.74
C ASP A 265 26.40 2.32 -2.39
N LEU A 266 27.35 2.60 -1.51
CA LEU A 266 28.29 1.60 -1.00
C LEU A 266 27.58 0.42 -0.28
N LYS A 267 26.29 0.56 0.03
CA LYS A 267 25.45 -0.41 0.75
C LYS A 267 24.40 -1.08 -0.12
N LYS A 268 24.36 -0.81 -1.43
CA LYS A 268 23.35 -1.37 -2.35
C LYS A 268 23.33 -2.90 -2.41
N GLU A 269 24.47 -3.55 -2.11
CA GLU A 269 24.63 -5.01 -2.12
C GLU A 269 24.81 -5.60 -0.70
N GLU A 270 24.49 -4.84 0.35
CA GLU A 270 24.62 -5.31 1.73
C GLU A 270 23.48 -6.29 2.06
N GLU A 271 23.82 -7.57 2.21
CA GLU A 271 22.85 -8.67 2.35
C GLU A 271 21.87 -8.47 3.50
N GLY A 272 22.32 -7.96 4.64
CA GLY A 272 21.44 -7.69 5.79
C GLY A 272 20.36 -6.66 5.48
N LEU A 273 20.69 -5.58 4.75
CA LEU A 273 19.72 -4.56 4.34
C LEU A 273 18.74 -5.11 3.31
N LEU A 274 19.23 -5.86 2.32
CA LEU A 274 18.38 -6.48 1.30
C LEU A 274 17.43 -7.51 1.91
N SER A 275 17.92 -8.34 2.84
CA SER A 275 17.10 -9.34 3.54
C SER A 275 16.03 -8.69 4.41
N TYR A 276 16.38 -7.63 5.15
CA TYR A 276 15.42 -6.87 5.95
C TYR A 276 14.35 -6.21 5.07
N ALA A 277 14.75 -5.56 3.97
CA ALA A 277 13.84 -4.95 3.01
C ALA A 277 12.88 -5.98 2.40
N ALA A 278 13.39 -7.13 1.98
CA ALA A 278 12.59 -8.22 1.42
C ALA A 278 11.59 -8.80 2.43
N LYS A 279 12.01 -9.04 3.67
CA LYS A 279 11.16 -9.55 4.76
C LYS A 279 9.95 -8.66 5.03
N TRP A 280 10.16 -7.35 5.07
CA TRP A 280 9.11 -6.36 5.35
C TRP A 280 8.44 -5.81 4.08
N LYS A 281 8.85 -6.30 2.90
CA LYS A 281 8.35 -5.84 1.58
C LYS A 281 8.49 -4.32 1.43
N LEU A 282 9.61 -3.78 1.91
CA LEU A 282 9.93 -2.35 1.81
C LEU A 282 10.85 -2.10 0.61
N PRO A 283 10.63 -1.07 -0.18
CA PRO A 283 11.62 -0.57 -1.13
C PRO A 283 12.92 -0.23 -0.42
N PHE A 284 14.05 -0.53 -1.04
CA PHE A 284 15.37 -0.12 -0.59
C PHE A 284 16.02 0.72 -1.68
N TYR A 285 16.35 1.97 -1.34
CA TYR A 285 17.00 2.91 -2.23
C TYR A 285 18.36 3.31 -1.68
N THR A 286 19.25 3.72 -2.58
CA THR A 286 20.56 4.23 -2.20
C THR A 286 20.85 5.53 -2.93
N PHE A 287 21.63 6.41 -2.27
CA PHE A 287 22.07 7.68 -2.78
C PHE A 287 23.58 7.71 -2.89
N SER A 288 24.10 8.45 -3.86
CA SER A 288 25.52 8.73 -3.98
C SER A 288 26.00 9.63 -2.84
N ALA A 289 27.31 9.62 -2.57
CA ALA A 289 27.92 10.53 -1.60
C ALA A 289 27.69 12.01 -1.98
N GLU A 290 27.64 12.32 -3.28
CA GLU A 290 27.37 13.67 -3.78
C GLU A 290 25.94 14.12 -3.43
N GLU A 291 24.93 13.26 -3.66
CA GLU A 291 23.53 13.54 -3.31
C GLU A 291 23.38 13.74 -1.81
N LEU A 292 23.93 12.82 -1.00
CA LEU A 292 23.90 12.93 0.46
C LEU A 292 24.61 14.20 0.95
N GLY A 293 25.67 14.63 0.26
CA GLY A 293 26.39 15.86 0.56
C GLY A 293 25.58 17.15 0.41
N LYS A 294 24.48 17.13 -0.38
CA LYS A 294 23.58 18.28 -0.56
C LYS A 294 22.73 18.58 0.68
N VAL A 295 22.53 17.60 1.56
CA VAL A 295 21.81 17.81 2.83
C VAL A 295 22.70 18.60 3.79
N LYS A 296 22.29 19.83 4.11
CA LYS A 296 23.13 20.78 4.88
C LYS A 296 23.08 20.59 6.40
N CYS A 297 21.94 20.17 6.93
CA CYS A 297 21.70 20.10 8.38
C CYS A 297 21.63 18.65 8.84
N VAL A 298 22.60 18.22 9.62
CA VAL A 298 22.61 16.94 10.34
C VAL A 298 23.02 17.16 11.80
N SER A 299 22.57 16.31 12.71
CA SER A 299 22.77 16.48 14.15
C SER A 299 24.17 16.07 14.62
N SER A 300 24.88 15.26 13.83
CA SER A 300 26.19 14.74 14.22
C SER A 300 27.10 14.51 13.01
N HIS A 301 28.39 14.64 13.24
CA HIS A 301 29.44 14.51 12.24
C HIS A 301 30.44 13.44 12.67
N SER A 302 30.89 12.59 11.73
CA SER A 302 31.90 11.56 11.97
C SER A 302 32.99 11.63 10.92
N GLU A 303 34.22 11.99 11.34
CA GLU A 303 35.36 12.02 10.45
C GLU A 303 35.72 10.64 9.89
N PHE A 304 35.54 9.59 10.69
CA PHE A 304 35.74 8.21 10.23
C PHE A 304 34.81 7.86 9.09
N VAL A 305 33.50 8.15 9.25
CA VAL A 305 32.50 7.89 8.21
C VAL A 305 32.82 8.70 6.97
N ARG A 306 33.21 9.98 7.13
CA ARG A 306 33.61 10.87 6.01
C ARG A 306 34.77 10.32 5.20
N LYS A 307 35.78 9.75 5.86
CA LYS A 307 36.94 9.14 5.18
C LYS A 307 36.54 7.90 4.35
N VAL A 308 35.56 7.15 4.80
CA VAL A 308 35.14 5.89 4.15
C VAL A 308 34.10 6.13 3.08
N THR A 309 33.13 7.02 3.31
CA THR A 309 31.93 7.17 2.51
C THR A 309 31.84 8.48 1.72
N GLY A 310 32.73 9.44 2.01
CA GLY A 310 32.66 10.78 1.44
C GLY A 310 31.74 11.76 2.18
N VAL A 311 30.86 11.26 3.06
CA VAL A 311 29.99 12.07 3.90
C VAL A 311 30.13 11.70 5.37
N ASP A 312 29.87 12.65 6.26
CA ASP A 312 30.08 12.51 7.70
C ASP A 312 28.92 11.87 8.46
N ASN A 313 27.76 11.74 7.82
CA ASN A 313 26.55 11.14 8.38
C ASN A 313 25.69 10.55 7.26
N VAL A 314 25.66 9.23 7.14
CA VAL A 314 24.88 8.53 6.10
C VAL A 314 23.40 8.47 6.47
N CYS A 315 23.07 7.99 7.69
CA CYS A 315 21.67 7.68 8.04
C CYS A 315 20.77 8.92 8.06
N GLU A 316 21.18 10.03 8.66
CA GLU A 316 20.35 11.24 8.67
C GLU A 316 20.21 11.85 7.27
N ARG A 317 21.33 11.92 6.53
CA ARG A 317 21.31 12.48 5.17
C ARG A 317 20.41 11.66 4.25
N ALA A 318 20.46 10.33 4.32
CA ALA A 318 19.60 9.45 3.56
C ALA A 318 18.13 9.64 3.95
N ALA A 319 17.82 9.64 5.25
CA ALA A 319 16.45 9.85 5.72
C ALA A 319 15.88 11.22 5.32
N ILE A 320 16.65 12.30 5.47
CA ILE A 320 16.21 13.66 5.11
C ILE A 320 16.02 13.80 3.60
N LEU A 321 16.96 13.28 2.80
CA LEU A 321 16.88 13.35 1.34
C LEU A 321 15.66 12.59 0.81
N ALA A 322 15.42 11.37 1.32
CA ALA A 322 14.29 10.54 0.95
C ALA A 322 12.94 11.12 1.42
N ALA A 323 12.91 11.81 2.57
CA ALA A 323 11.71 12.49 3.05
C ALA A 323 11.30 13.69 2.17
N GLY A 324 12.25 14.26 1.42
CA GLY A 324 12.02 15.38 0.51
C GLY A 324 11.99 16.75 1.20
N GLU A 325 11.80 17.81 0.42
CA GLU A 325 11.92 19.21 0.88
C GLU A 325 10.96 19.56 2.03
N ASP A 326 9.75 19.00 1.99
CA ASP A 326 8.72 19.21 3.00
C ASP A 326 8.76 18.16 4.13
N GLY A 327 9.72 17.23 4.08
CA GLY A 327 9.88 16.19 5.08
C GLY A 327 10.50 16.69 6.38
N ARG A 328 10.35 15.91 7.44
CA ARG A 328 10.89 16.26 8.78
C ARG A 328 11.67 15.11 9.37
N LEU A 329 12.86 15.40 9.91
CA LEU A 329 13.62 14.46 10.72
C LEU A 329 12.91 14.29 12.09
N LEU A 330 12.47 13.07 12.40
CA LEU A 330 11.80 12.74 13.67
C LEU A 330 12.79 12.25 14.72
N MET A 331 13.69 11.40 14.31
CA MET A 331 14.74 10.86 15.17
C MET A 331 16.10 11.08 14.50
N PRO A 332 16.95 11.91 15.11
CA PRO A 332 18.32 12.06 14.66
C PRO A 332 19.08 10.73 14.85
N LYS A 333 20.27 10.67 14.27
CA LYS A 333 21.14 9.50 14.31
C LYS A 333 21.22 8.86 15.69
N GLN A 334 20.80 7.60 15.76
CA GLN A 334 21.07 6.71 16.88
C GLN A 334 22.12 5.68 16.46
N CYS A 335 23.08 5.42 17.35
CA CYS A 335 24.12 4.42 17.15
C CYS A 335 23.78 3.16 17.95
N MET A 336 23.57 2.05 17.26
CA MET A 336 23.20 0.77 17.86
C MET A 336 24.16 -0.30 17.38
N ASN A 337 25.21 -0.55 18.18
CA ASN A 337 26.30 -1.49 17.83
C ASN A 337 26.95 -1.15 16.47
N ARG A 338 26.69 -1.96 15.45
CA ARG A 338 27.26 -1.83 14.10
C ARG A 338 26.32 -1.10 13.12
N VAL A 339 25.16 -0.64 13.59
CA VAL A 339 24.12 0.04 12.80
C VAL A 339 23.93 1.47 13.32
N THR A 340 23.78 2.41 12.42
CA THR A 340 23.27 3.76 12.71
C THR A 340 21.94 3.94 12.00
N ILE A 341 20.94 4.46 12.69
CA ILE A 341 19.59 4.68 12.17
C ILE A 341 19.13 6.09 12.46
N ALA A 342 18.45 6.68 11.51
CA ALA A 342 17.70 7.92 11.64
C ALA A 342 16.30 7.71 11.02
N VAL A 343 15.31 8.40 11.53
CA VAL A 343 13.92 8.30 11.02
C VAL A 343 13.45 9.68 10.62
N ALA A 344 12.96 9.78 9.40
CA ALA A 344 12.29 10.97 8.89
C ALA A 344 10.85 10.62 8.44
N GLU A 345 10.03 11.64 8.28
CA GLU A 345 8.68 11.49 7.73
C GLU A 345 8.49 12.35 6.49
N LYS A 346 7.77 11.80 5.49
CA LYS A 346 7.28 12.58 4.36
C LYS A 346 6.05 13.38 4.76
N LYS A 347 5.88 14.53 4.13
CA LYS A 347 4.68 15.37 4.31
C LYS A 347 3.41 14.61 3.96
N VAL A 348 2.40 14.77 4.78
CA VAL A 348 1.08 14.13 4.61
C VAL A 348 0.03 15.19 4.31
N ARG A 349 -0.87 14.88 3.39
CA ARG A 349 -2.12 15.61 3.13
C ARG A 349 -3.24 14.60 3.03
N ILE A 350 -4.33 14.86 3.69
CA ILE A 350 -5.50 13.99 3.71
C ILE A 350 -6.53 14.50 2.72
N ARG A 351 -7.06 13.61 1.90
CA ARG A 351 -8.12 13.92 0.93
C ARG A 351 -9.36 13.10 1.24
N ILE A 352 -10.49 13.78 1.24
CA ILE A 352 -11.81 13.13 1.38
C ILE A 352 -12.35 12.80 0.00
#